data_a58f9c6923a919cbf15cdedfa965bc08
#
_entry.id   a58f9c6923a919cbf15cdedfa965bc08
#
_cell.length_a   1.000
_cell.length_b   1.000
_cell.length_c   1.000
_cell.angle_alpha   90.00
_cell.angle_beta   90.00
_cell.angle_gamma   90.00
#
_symmetry.space_group_name_H-M   'P 1'
#
loop_
_entity.id
_entity.type
_entity.pdbx_description
1 polymer ?
#
loop_
_entity_poly.entity_id
_entity_poly.type
_entity_poly.pdbx_seq_one_letter_code
_entity_poly.pdbx_strand_id
1 'polypeptide(L)'
;IAYFRLHGLGTRMYYYQYTDEELKRVHELVKPLEKEGKEVYVLFNNLSMFDDGLRFMHYLETGCFPSLTEEAGLESVKNVITRTRYPVTKSVLLNRLGWRLVEVEEGKQARLGELLKDIPSKAYKDVEEVLREIRL
;
A
#
# COMPACT_ATOMS: atom_id res chain seq x y z
N ILE A 1 -27.76 9.64 2.95
CA ILE A 1 -26.33 9.65 3.22
C ILE A 1 -25.84 8.23 3.46
N ALA A 2 -24.76 7.84 2.81
CA ALA A 2 -24.11 6.56 3.03
C ALA A 2 -22.64 6.78 3.40
N TYR A 3 -22.12 5.95 4.30
CA TYR A 3 -20.73 6.01 4.76
C TYR A 3 -20.03 4.69 4.51
N PHE A 4 -18.82 4.77 3.96
CA PHE A 4 -17.89 3.65 3.88
C PHE A 4 -16.68 3.98 4.77
N ARG A 5 -16.41 3.15 5.75
CA ARG A 5 -15.25 3.31 6.62
C ARG A 5 -14.27 2.18 6.34
N LEU A 6 -13.10 2.52 5.83
CA LEU A 6 -12.10 1.56 5.36
C LEU A 6 -10.97 1.44 6.38
N HIS A 7 -10.99 0.36 7.17
CA HIS A 7 -10.01 0.12 8.24
C HIS A 7 -8.86 -0.77 7.82
N GLY A 8 -8.91 -1.34 6.62
CA GLY A 8 -7.96 -2.31 6.12
C GLY A 8 -8.56 -3.70 6.05
N LEU A 9 -8.06 -4.51 5.12
CA LEU A 9 -8.54 -5.87 4.86
C LEU A 9 -7.59 -6.94 5.42
N GLY A 10 -6.48 -6.53 6.01
CA GLY A 10 -5.48 -7.43 6.57
C GLY A 10 -5.86 -7.94 7.97
N THR A 11 -5.00 -8.80 8.52
CA THR A 11 -5.20 -9.40 9.84
C THR A 11 -4.97 -8.42 10.99
N ARG A 12 -4.18 -7.35 10.76
CA ARG A 12 -3.96 -6.28 11.73
C ARG A 12 -4.79 -5.07 11.32
N MET A 13 -5.74 -4.68 12.16
CA MET A 13 -6.57 -3.50 11.93
C MET A 13 -5.69 -2.27 11.71
N TYR A 14 -6.01 -1.46 10.71
CA TYR A 14 -5.33 -0.23 10.30
C TYR A 14 -3.97 -0.43 9.59
N TYR A 15 -3.29 -1.55 9.76
CA TYR A 15 -2.01 -1.84 9.11
C TYR A 15 -2.24 -2.41 7.72
N TYR A 16 -2.70 -1.55 6.81
CA TYR A 16 -3.07 -1.98 5.47
C TYR A 16 -2.98 -0.81 4.49
N GLN A 17 -2.48 -1.10 3.30
CA GLN A 17 -2.51 -0.20 2.14
C GLN A 17 -3.38 -0.85 1.08
N TYR A 18 -4.36 -0.12 0.57
CA TYR A 18 -5.30 -0.65 -0.43
C TYR A 18 -4.66 -0.74 -1.80
N THR A 19 -4.89 -1.85 -2.50
CA THR A 19 -4.48 -2.02 -3.88
C THR A 19 -5.41 -1.24 -4.81
N ASP A 20 -4.96 -1.01 -6.05
CA ASP A 20 -5.78 -0.36 -7.06
C ASP A 20 -7.08 -1.14 -7.30
N GLU A 21 -7.01 -2.48 -7.37
CA GLU A 21 -8.19 -3.32 -7.56
C GLU A 21 -9.20 -3.19 -6.43
N GLU A 22 -8.72 -3.10 -5.20
CA GLU A 22 -9.59 -2.91 -4.04
C GLU A 22 -10.26 -1.54 -4.05
N LEU A 23 -9.54 -0.50 -4.44
CA LEU A 23 -10.11 0.84 -4.58
C LEU A 23 -11.14 0.90 -5.71
N LYS A 24 -10.92 0.19 -6.81
CA LYS A 24 -11.93 0.05 -7.87
C LYS A 24 -13.21 -0.57 -7.34
N ARG A 25 -13.10 -1.61 -6.51
CA ARG A 25 -14.28 -2.25 -5.90
C ARG A 25 -15.06 -1.30 -5.01
N VAL A 26 -14.36 -0.45 -4.25
CA VAL A 26 -15.02 0.58 -3.45
C VAL A 26 -15.85 1.49 -4.36
N HIS A 27 -15.27 1.93 -5.47
CA HIS A 27 -15.97 2.77 -6.44
C HIS A 27 -17.21 2.07 -7.01
N GLU A 28 -17.11 0.79 -7.33
CA GLU A 28 -18.24 -0.01 -7.82
C GLU A 28 -19.38 -0.11 -6.80
N LEU A 29 -19.06 -0.15 -5.51
CA LEU A 29 -20.06 -0.14 -4.45
C LEU A 29 -20.70 1.23 -4.27
N VAL A 30 -19.97 2.30 -4.53
CA VAL A 30 -20.44 3.69 -4.39
C VAL A 30 -21.38 4.09 -5.52
N LYS A 31 -21.06 3.68 -6.76
CA LYS A 31 -21.82 4.08 -7.96
C LYS A 31 -23.34 3.90 -7.87
N PRO A 32 -23.87 2.72 -7.47
CA PRO A 32 -25.31 2.54 -7.38
C PRO A 32 -25.98 3.49 -6.38
N LEU A 33 -25.28 3.79 -5.28
CA LEU A 33 -25.79 4.68 -4.24
C LEU A 33 -25.87 6.12 -4.74
N GLU A 34 -24.89 6.58 -5.49
CA GLU A 34 -24.92 7.90 -6.11
C GLU A 34 -26.03 8.01 -7.15
N LYS A 35 -26.29 6.96 -7.92
CA LYS A 35 -27.38 6.92 -8.90
C LYS A 35 -28.76 7.03 -8.22
N GLU A 36 -28.88 6.55 -6.98
CA GLU A 36 -30.08 6.70 -6.18
C GLU A 36 -30.24 8.10 -5.56
N GLY A 37 -29.28 9.00 -5.85
CA GLY A 37 -29.29 10.36 -5.32
C GLY A 37 -28.73 10.49 -3.91
N LYS A 38 -28.07 9.46 -3.39
CA LYS A 38 -27.47 9.49 -2.06
C LYS A 38 -26.16 10.23 -2.07
N GLU A 39 -25.91 10.98 -1.00
CA GLU A 39 -24.63 11.58 -0.71
C GLU A 39 -23.74 10.52 -0.07
N VAL A 40 -22.58 10.22 -0.65
CA VAL A 40 -21.71 9.13 -0.21
C VAL A 40 -20.38 9.66 0.30
N TYR A 41 -20.01 9.20 1.49
CA TYR A 41 -18.72 9.52 2.12
C TYR A 41 -17.87 8.27 2.20
N VAL A 42 -16.63 8.33 1.71
CA VAL A 42 -15.65 7.26 1.83
C VAL A 42 -14.54 7.74 2.75
N LEU A 43 -14.39 7.07 3.89
CA LEU A 43 -13.47 7.47 4.95
C LEU A 43 -12.37 6.42 5.10
N PHE A 44 -11.14 6.82 4.82
CA PHE A 44 -9.97 5.96 5.00
C PHE A 44 -9.47 6.08 6.44
N ASN A 45 -9.49 4.97 7.17
CA ASN A 45 -9.07 4.89 8.57
C ASN A 45 -7.89 3.92 8.78
N ASN A 46 -7.11 3.68 7.75
CA ASN A 46 -5.92 2.84 7.78
C ASN A 46 -4.66 3.70 7.88
N LEU A 47 -3.50 3.11 8.16
CA LEU A 47 -2.26 3.87 8.33
C LEU A 47 -1.80 4.61 7.07
N SER A 48 -2.11 4.08 5.88
CA SER A 48 -1.83 4.77 4.62
C SER A 48 -3.02 5.59 4.12
N MET A 49 -3.89 6.04 5.01
CA MET A 49 -5.14 6.74 4.66
C MET A 49 -4.94 7.95 3.74
N PHE A 50 -3.89 8.72 3.96
CA PHE A 50 -3.62 9.90 3.16
C PHE A 50 -3.28 9.52 1.71
N ASP A 51 -2.35 8.60 1.54
CA ASP A 51 -1.93 8.14 0.21
C ASP A 51 -3.07 7.42 -0.52
N ASP A 52 -3.78 6.54 0.18
CA ASP A 52 -4.89 5.79 -0.41
C ASP A 52 -6.04 6.71 -0.80
N GLY A 53 -6.34 7.70 0.04
CA GLY A 53 -7.35 8.72 -0.25
C GLY A 53 -7.00 9.53 -1.49
N LEU A 54 -5.74 9.97 -1.61
CA LEU A 54 -5.28 10.72 -2.79
C LEU A 54 -5.34 9.88 -4.07
N ARG A 55 -4.93 8.61 -3.99
CA ARG A 55 -5.01 7.69 -5.13
C ARG A 55 -6.45 7.46 -5.55
N PHE A 56 -7.34 7.31 -4.60
CA PHE A 56 -8.76 7.14 -4.88
C PHE A 56 -9.36 8.38 -5.55
N MET A 57 -9.06 9.57 -5.04
CA MET A 57 -9.51 10.83 -5.64
C MET A 57 -9.00 10.97 -7.08
N HIS A 58 -7.73 10.67 -7.31
CA HIS A 58 -7.14 10.72 -8.64
C HIS A 58 -7.86 9.78 -9.61
N TYR A 59 -8.16 8.56 -9.14
CA TYR A 59 -8.91 7.59 -9.94
C TYR A 59 -10.33 8.09 -10.28
N LEU A 60 -11.02 8.68 -9.30
CA LEU A 60 -12.36 9.22 -9.54
C LEU A 60 -12.35 10.36 -10.58
N GLU A 61 -11.30 11.16 -10.61
CA GLU A 61 -11.18 12.29 -11.54
C GLU A 61 -10.72 11.88 -12.94
N THR A 62 -9.81 10.91 -13.04
CA THR A 62 -9.11 10.59 -14.31
C THR A 62 -9.44 9.21 -14.87
N GLY A 63 -9.99 8.32 -14.06
CA GLY A 63 -10.19 6.91 -14.43
C GLY A 63 -8.94 6.05 -14.34
N CYS A 64 -7.82 6.61 -13.89
CA CYS A 64 -6.54 5.92 -13.78
C CYS A 64 -5.94 6.11 -12.38
N PHE A 65 -5.16 5.11 -11.92
CA PHE A 65 -4.41 5.23 -10.68
C PHE A 65 -3.01 5.79 -10.96
N PRO A 66 -2.50 6.67 -10.08
CA PRO A 66 -1.11 7.07 -10.15
C PRO A 66 -0.20 5.93 -9.70
N SER A 67 1.08 5.99 -10.05
CA SER A 67 2.09 5.08 -9.52
C SER A 67 2.21 5.23 -8.01
N LEU A 68 2.51 4.13 -7.31
CA LEU A 68 2.71 4.14 -5.85
C LEU A 68 3.96 4.93 -5.46
N THR A 69 5.00 4.79 -6.28
CA THR A 69 6.28 5.45 -6.09
C THR A 69 6.72 6.03 -7.43
N GLU A 70 7.68 6.94 -7.39
CA GLU A 70 8.17 7.60 -8.59
C GLU A 70 8.80 6.62 -9.58
N GLU A 71 9.53 5.63 -9.06
CA GLU A 71 10.17 4.60 -9.87
C GLU A 71 9.71 3.20 -9.43
N ALA A 72 9.69 2.26 -10.38
CA ALA A 72 9.35 0.87 -10.12
C ALA A 72 10.60 0.03 -9.83
N GLY A 73 10.39 -1.23 -9.42
CA GLY A 73 11.48 -2.17 -9.16
C GLY A 73 12.14 -1.95 -7.82
N LEU A 74 13.45 -2.15 -7.77
CA LEU A 74 14.21 -1.98 -6.52
C LEU A 74 14.14 -0.57 -5.96
N GLU A 75 14.01 0.45 -6.79
CA GLU A 75 13.84 1.82 -6.33
C GLU A 75 12.52 2.01 -5.59
N SER A 76 11.45 1.33 -6.00
CA SER A 76 10.20 1.35 -5.27
C SER A 76 10.36 0.71 -3.89
N VAL A 77 11.02 -0.45 -3.82
CA VAL A 77 11.32 -1.13 -2.56
C VAL A 77 12.14 -0.21 -1.66
N LYS A 78 13.19 0.39 -2.21
CA LYS A 78 14.06 1.32 -1.48
C LYS A 78 13.26 2.48 -0.88
N ASN A 79 12.37 3.07 -1.66
CA ASN A 79 11.51 4.17 -1.20
C ASN A 79 10.74 3.80 0.06
N VAL A 80 10.23 2.56 0.13
CA VAL A 80 9.44 2.12 1.28
C VAL A 80 10.32 1.72 2.46
N ILE A 81 11.40 0.95 2.24
CA ILE A 81 12.23 0.47 3.35
C ILE A 81 13.07 1.55 4.01
N THR A 82 13.22 2.72 3.38
CA THR A 82 13.86 3.88 4.01
C THR A 82 12.99 4.51 5.12
N ARG A 83 11.74 4.11 5.22
CA ARG A 83 10.78 4.67 6.21
C ARG A 83 10.93 4.11 7.61
N THR A 84 11.96 3.33 7.88
CA THR A 84 12.27 2.84 9.22
C THR A 84 13.72 3.14 9.58
N ARG A 85 14.04 3.06 10.86
CA ARG A 85 15.39 3.28 11.36
C ARG A 85 16.22 2.00 11.26
N TYR A 86 17.50 2.16 10.97
CA TYR A 86 18.45 1.08 10.92
C TYR A 86 19.46 1.20 12.08
N PRO A 87 20.03 0.11 12.60
CA PRO A 87 19.82 -1.28 12.19
C PRO A 87 18.43 -1.80 12.54
N VAL A 88 17.98 -2.81 11.80
CA VAL A 88 16.64 -3.40 11.96
C VAL A 88 16.69 -4.90 11.64
N THR A 89 15.92 -5.72 12.37
CA THR A 89 15.81 -7.15 12.08
C THR A 89 14.75 -7.41 11.02
N LYS A 90 14.82 -8.58 10.39
CA LYS A 90 13.80 -9.02 9.43
C LYS A 90 12.39 -8.96 10.03
N SER A 91 12.22 -9.48 11.25
CA SER A 91 10.91 -9.51 11.91
C SER A 91 10.35 -8.11 12.14
N VAL A 92 11.20 -7.16 12.50
CA VAL A 92 10.78 -5.76 12.69
C VAL A 92 10.41 -5.11 11.35
N LEU A 93 11.18 -5.38 10.28
CA LEU A 93 10.85 -4.90 8.94
C LEU A 93 9.48 -5.39 8.49
N LEU A 94 9.23 -6.70 8.64
CA LEU A 94 7.94 -7.30 8.31
C LEU A 94 6.81 -6.67 9.10
N ASN A 95 7.01 -6.47 10.39
CA ASN A 95 5.99 -5.90 11.25
C ASN A 95 5.67 -4.44 10.92
N ARG A 96 6.69 -3.64 10.67
CA ARG A 96 6.53 -2.20 10.43
C ARG A 96 6.10 -1.86 9.01
N LEU A 97 6.63 -2.57 8.01
CA LEU A 97 6.50 -2.18 6.61
C LEU A 97 5.94 -3.28 5.69
N GLY A 98 5.81 -4.52 6.18
CA GLY A 98 5.36 -5.65 5.33
C GLY A 98 3.99 -5.46 4.71
N TRP A 99 3.12 -4.69 5.34
CA TRP A 99 1.77 -4.41 4.86
C TRP A 99 1.73 -3.37 3.73
N ARG A 100 2.83 -2.67 3.48
CA ARG A 100 2.90 -1.66 2.43
C ARG A 100 3.05 -2.28 1.05
N LEU A 101 2.57 -1.54 0.06
CA LEU A 101 2.70 -1.91 -1.35
C LEU A 101 3.95 -1.29 -1.95
N VAL A 102 4.56 -2.02 -2.88
CA VAL A 102 5.62 -1.52 -3.74
C VAL A 102 5.25 -1.79 -5.19
N GLU A 103 5.80 -1.03 -6.11
CA GLU A 103 5.60 -1.21 -7.53
C GLU A 103 6.79 -2.02 -8.09
N VAL A 104 6.60 -3.33 -8.28
CA VAL A 104 7.69 -4.23 -8.74
C VAL A 104 8.02 -4.02 -10.20
N GLU A 105 7.02 -3.67 -11.00
CA GLU A 105 7.13 -3.25 -12.40
C GLU A 105 6.10 -2.16 -12.60
N GLU A 106 6.22 -1.39 -13.66
CA GLU A 106 5.24 -0.36 -13.98
C GLU A 106 3.84 -0.97 -14.06
N GLY A 107 2.95 -0.48 -13.21
CA GLY A 107 1.57 -0.96 -13.13
C GLY A 107 1.37 -2.27 -12.38
N LYS A 108 2.42 -2.85 -11.79
CA LYS A 108 2.34 -4.11 -11.05
C LYS A 108 2.74 -3.94 -9.59
N GLN A 109 1.77 -4.12 -8.70
CA GLN A 109 1.93 -3.93 -7.26
C GLN A 109 2.16 -5.25 -6.54
N ALA A 110 2.93 -5.22 -5.46
CA ALA A 110 3.12 -6.36 -4.56
C ALA A 110 3.25 -5.87 -3.12
N ARG A 111 2.88 -6.73 -2.17
CA ARG A 111 3.13 -6.46 -0.75
C ARG A 111 4.62 -6.58 -0.46
N LEU A 112 5.17 -5.62 0.25
CA LEU A 112 6.58 -5.69 0.65
C LEU A 112 6.86 -6.95 1.48
N GLY A 113 5.92 -7.38 2.32
CA GLY A 113 6.07 -8.59 3.12
C GLY A 113 6.32 -9.85 2.29
N GLU A 114 5.73 -9.93 1.10
CA GLU A 114 5.97 -11.05 0.18
C GLU A 114 7.41 -11.09 -0.32
N LEU A 115 8.01 -9.92 -0.54
CA LEU A 115 9.41 -9.81 -0.97
C LEU A 115 10.37 -10.06 0.19
N LEU A 116 9.98 -9.72 1.42
CA LEU A 116 10.82 -9.86 2.61
C LEU A 116 10.79 -11.27 3.21
N LYS A 117 9.78 -12.09 2.91
CA LYS A 117 9.60 -13.38 3.58
C LYS A 117 10.79 -14.33 3.40
N ASP A 118 11.47 -14.27 2.27
CA ASP A 118 12.55 -15.19 1.92
C ASP A 118 13.96 -14.66 2.21
N ILE A 119 14.09 -13.43 2.71
CA ILE A 119 15.41 -12.91 3.05
C ILE A 119 15.92 -13.55 4.37
N PRO A 120 17.25 -13.64 4.57
CA PRO A 120 17.79 -14.21 5.80
C PRO A 120 17.30 -13.49 7.06
N SER A 121 17.04 -14.28 8.12
CA SER A 121 16.65 -13.75 9.44
C SER A 121 17.90 -13.27 10.18
N LYS A 122 18.16 -11.98 10.11
CA LYS A 122 19.30 -11.34 10.77
C LYS A 122 19.01 -9.86 10.99
N ALA A 123 19.93 -9.15 11.63
CA ALA A 123 19.89 -7.69 11.71
C ALA A 123 20.52 -7.11 10.45
N TYR A 124 19.83 -6.14 9.87
CA TYR A 124 20.29 -5.40 8.69
C TYR A 124 20.73 -4.01 9.12
N LYS A 125 21.97 -3.64 8.79
CA LYS A 125 22.54 -2.39 9.29
C LYS A 125 22.11 -1.17 8.48
N ASP A 126 21.71 -1.36 7.22
CA ASP A 126 21.29 -0.29 6.33
C ASP A 126 20.37 -0.80 5.20
N VAL A 127 19.84 0.13 4.43
CA VAL A 127 18.92 -0.14 3.31
C VAL A 127 19.59 -1.01 2.25
N GLU A 128 20.85 -0.74 1.92
CA GLU A 128 21.56 -1.47 0.87
C GLU A 128 21.72 -2.95 1.20
N GLU A 129 21.92 -3.27 2.48
CA GLU A 129 22.04 -4.65 2.93
C GLU A 129 20.74 -5.42 2.71
N VAL A 130 19.58 -4.77 2.94
CA VAL A 130 18.28 -5.38 2.65
C VAL A 130 18.08 -5.57 1.15
N LEU A 131 18.38 -4.55 0.35
CA LEU A 131 18.18 -4.60 -1.10
C LEU A 131 18.96 -5.72 -1.78
N ARG A 132 20.15 -6.05 -1.27
CA ARG A 132 20.96 -7.15 -1.81
C ARG A 132 20.27 -8.51 -1.70
N GLU A 133 19.39 -8.68 -0.74
CA GLU A 133 18.73 -9.96 -0.49
C GLU A 133 17.37 -10.08 -1.20
N ILE A 134 16.85 -8.99 -1.73
CA ILE A 134 15.52 -8.99 -2.36
C ILE A 134 15.61 -9.50 -3.80
N ARG A 135 14.69 -10.38 -4.14
CA ARG A 135 14.48 -10.91 -5.50
C ARG A 135 13.11 -10.45 -6.02
N LEU A 136 13.12 -9.77 -7.13
CA LEU A 136 11.89 -9.33 -7.80
C LEU A 136 11.44 -10.31 -8.87
#